data_1ff2623f5516b3d79e92b83aca7e2f0b
#
_entry.id   1ff2623f5516b3d79e92b83aca7e2f0b
#
_cell.length_a   1.000
_cell.length_b   1.000
_cell.length_c   1.000
_cell.angle_alpha   90.00
_cell.angle_beta   90.00
_cell.angle_gamma   90.00
#
_symmetry.space_group_name_H-M   'P 1'
#
loop_
_entity.id
_entity.type
_entity.pdbx_description
1 polymer ?
#
loop_
_entity_poly.entity_id
_entity_poly.type
_entity_poly.pdbx_seq_one_letter_code
_entity_poly.pdbx_strand_id
1 'polypeptide(L)'
;SIYEIVSFLKKEKIPHPFSGLEINGNSVLVKNKPIMPSNKYYIAINDYLLTGGDNMFFFNKNNGIYRLGFTPRDAFIDYTKSNLYISSKIDNRFIKNE
;
A
#
# COMPACT_ATOMS: atom_id res chain seq x y z
N SER A 1 6.62 -0.79 -10.36
CA SER A 1 5.32 -1.26 -10.84
C SER A 1 4.52 -1.86 -9.70
N ILE A 2 3.20 -1.86 -9.84
CA ILE A 2 2.31 -2.43 -8.82
C ILE A 2 2.55 -3.94 -8.68
N TYR A 3 2.96 -4.62 -9.73
CA TYR A 3 3.28 -6.05 -9.67
C TYR A 3 4.48 -6.34 -8.78
N GLU A 4 5.49 -5.47 -8.78
CA GLU A 4 6.64 -5.60 -7.89
C GLU A 4 6.21 -5.48 -6.42
N ILE A 5 5.32 -4.52 -6.13
CA ILE A 5 4.79 -4.31 -4.79
C ILE A 5 4.02 -5.55 -4.32
N VAL A 6 3.12 -6.06 -5.15
CA VAL A 6 2.33 -7.26 -4.82
C VAL A 6 3.24 -8.46 -4.59
N SER A 7 4.24 -8.66 -5.44
CA SER A 7 5.19 -9.76 -5.29
C SER A 7 5.95 -9.65 -3.97
N PHE A 8 6.38 -8.43 -3.61
CA PHE A 8 7.06 -8.19 -2.33
C PHE A 8 6.16 -8.53 -1.15
N LEU A 9 4.93 -8.04 -1.15
CA LEU A 9 3.97 -8.28 -0.07
C LEU A 9 3.69 -9.77 0.14
N LYS A 10 3.63 -10.54 -0.95
CA LYS A 10 3.39 -11.98 -0.87
C LYS A 10 4.59 -12.76 -0.31
N LYS A 11 5.80 -12.28 -0.52
CA LYS A 11 7.02 -12.99 -0.10
C LYS A 11 7.42 -12.71 1.33
N GLU A 12 6.97 -11.60 1.90
CA GLU A 12 7.37 -11.21 3.25
C GLU A 12 6.73 -12.09 4.30
N LYS A 13 7.52 -12.49 5.30
CA LYS A 13 7.04 -13.30 6.42
C LYS A 13 6.25 -12.45 7.40
N ILE A 14 6.66 -11.21 7.59
CA ILE A 14 5.97 -10.25 8.45
C ILE A 14 5.10 -9.37 7.58
N PRO A 15 3.77 -9.38 7.77
CA PRO A 15 2.88 -8.59 6.93
C PRO A 15 3.15 -7.10 7.05
N HIS A 16 3.10 -6.40 5.93
CA HIS A 16 3.13 -4.94 5.88
C HIS A 16 1.68 -4.42 5.76
N PRO A 17 1.31 -3.40 6.54
CA PRO A 17 -0.03 -2.83 6.43
C PRO A 17 -0.19 -2.09 5.10
N PHE A 18 -1.36 -2.21 4.50
CA PHE A 18 -1.69 -1.49 3.28
C PHE A 18 -3.20 -1.30 3.16
N SER A 19 -3.60 -0.40 2.27
CA SER A 19 -5.00 -0.12 1.97
C SER A 19 -5.17 0.17 0.48
N GLY A 20 -6.39 0.00 -0.02
CA GLY A 20 -6.71 0.24 -1.42
C GLY A 20 -6.38 -0.90 -2.36
N LEU A 21 -5.95 -2.02 -1.83
CA LEU A 21 -5.53 -3.19 -2.58
C LEU A 21 -6.12 -4.43 -1.93
N GLU A 22 -6.61 -5.37 -2.71
CA GLU A 22 -7.07 -6.68 -2.23
C GLU A 22 -6.27 -7.77 -2.92
N ILE A 23 -5.70 -8.67 -2.13
CA ILE A 23 -4.92 -9.81 -2.63
C ILE A 23 -5.56 -11.10 -2.14
N ASN A 24 -5.94 -11.97 -3.07
CA ASN A 24 -6.46 -13.30 -2.76
C ASN A 24 -5.79 -14.29 -3.70
N GLY A 25 -4.69 -14.90 -3.24
CA GLY A 25 -3.89 -15.78 -4.08
C GLY A 25 -3.38 -15.07 -5.32
N ASN A 26 -3.83 -15.47 -6.49
CA ASN A 26 -3.45 -14.87 -7.77
C ASN A 26 -4.35 -13.71 -8.18
N SER A 27 -5.43 -13.47 -7.46
CA SER A 27 -6.36 -12.38 -7.74
C SER A 27 -5.90 -11.12 -7.00
N VAL A 28 -5.71 -10.04 -7.75
CA VAL A 28 -5.29 -8.74 -7.19
C VAL A 28 -6.19 -7.66 -7.74
N LEU A 29 -6.87 -6.95 -6.84
CA LEU A 29 -7.84 -5.92 -7.20
C LEU A 29 -7.45 -4.57 -6.61
N VAL A 30 -7.66 -3.52 -7.40
CA VAL A 30 -7.63 -2.12 -6.94
C VAL A 30 -8.97 -1.50 -7.29
N LYS A 31 -9.67 -0.98 -6.29
CA LYS A 31 -11.04 -0.44 -6.46
C LYS A 31 -11.97 -1.47 -7.11
N ASN A 32 -11.88 -2.71 -6.65
CA ASN A 32 -12.68 -3.85 -7.15
C ASN A 32 -12.44 -4.21 -8.61
N LYS A 33 -11.33 -3.77 -9.20
CA LYS A 33 -10.96 -4.11 -10.57
C LYS A 33 -9.60 -4.79 -10.59
N PRO A 34 -9.41 -5.84 -11.43
CA PRO A 34 -8.11 -6.47 -11.58
C PRO A 34 -7.04 -5.45 -11.99
N ILE A 35 -5.83 -5.61 -11.45
CA ILE A 35 -4.70 -4.79 -11.89
C ILE A 35 -4.30 -5.16 -13.31
N MET A 36 -3.84 -4.17 -14.08
CA MET A 36 -3.43 -4.36 -15.47
C MET A 36 -2.11 -3.65 -15.74
N PRO A 37 -1.22 -4.26 -16.55
CA PRO A 37 0.09 -3.66 -16.84
C PRO A 37 0.00 -2.29 -17.52
N SER A 38 -1.06 -2.04 -18.28
CA SER A 38 -1.26 -0.79 -19.02
C SER A 38 -1.79 0.35 -18.14
N ASN A 39 -2.27 0.06 -16.94
CA ASN A 39 -2.85 1.06 -16.06
C ASN A 39 -1.78 1.70 -15.19
N LYS A 40 -1.99 2.98 -14.88
CA LYS A 40 -1.18 3.72 -13.91
C LYS A 40 -1.88 3.77 -12.58
N TYR A 41 -1.12 3.65 -11.52
CA TYR A 41 -1.64 3.66 -10.15
C TYR A 41 -0.90 4.69 -9.32
N TYR A 42 -1.63 5.39 -8.46
CA TYR A 42 -1.06 6.32 -7.50
C TYR A 42 -0.94 5.62 -6.16
N ILE A 43 0.25 5.72 -5.57
CA ILE A 43 0.58 5.03 -4.32
C ILE A 43 1.07 6.06 -3.32
N ALA A 44 0.44 6.08 -2.15
CA ALA A 44 0.90 6.92 -1.05
C ALA A 44 1.83 6.09 -0.16
N ILE A 45 3.03 6.61 0.05
CA ILE A 45 4.04 5.99 0.91
C ILE A 45 4.76 7.06 1.72
N ASN A 46 5.47 6.64 2.76
CA ASN A 46 6.35 7.53 3.50
C ASN A 46 7.73 7.64 2.85
N ASP A 47 8.50 8.65 3.25
CA ASP A 47 9.84 8.88 2.68
C ASP A 47 10.80 7.71 2.92
N TYR A 48 10.67 7.03 4.06
CA TYR A 48 11.52 5.90 4.39
C TYR A 48 11.43 4.79 3.34
N LEU A 49 10.22 4.46 2.91
CA LEU A 49 10.01 3.43 1.89
C LEU A 49 10.46 3.91 0.50
N LEU A 50 10.27 5.19 0.20
CA LEU A 50 10.67 5.75 -1.08
C LEU A 50 12.17 5.59 -1.35
N THR A 51 12.99 5.68 -0.32
CA THR A 51 14.44 5.56 -0.44
C THR A 51 14.97 4.14 -0.23
N GLY A 52 14.09 3.14 -0.23
CA GLY A 52 14.46 1.74 -0.12
C GLY A 52 14.34 1.15 1.27
N GLY A 53 13.66 1.84 2.20
CA GLY A 53 13.41 1.30 3.53
C GLY A 53 12.65 -0.02 3.47
N ASP A 54 12.88 -0.89 4.44
CA ASP A 54 12.31 -2.24 4.52
C ASP A 54 12.59 -3.08 3.26
N ASN A 55 13.71 -2.82 2.57
CA ASN A 55 14.10 -3.49 1.33
C ASN A 55 13.13 -3.26 0.17
N MET A 56 12.33 -2.22 0.23
CA MET A 56 11.41 -1.86 -0.85
C MET A 56 12.09 -0.96 -1.88
N PHE A 57 13.07 -1.52 -2.60
CA PHE A 57 13.91 -0.74 -3.52
C PHE A 57 13.21 -0.35 -4.83
N PHE A 58 12.06 -0.92 -5.11
CA PHE A 58 11.36 -0.67 -6.38
C PHE A 58 10.70 0.71 -6.45
N PHE A 59 10.52 1.43 -5.33
CA PHE A 59 9.88 2.74 -5.34
C PHE A 59 10.73 3.82 -5.98
N ASN A 60 12.06 3.72 -5.92
CA ASN A 60 12.93 4.73 -6.53
C ASN A 60 13.01 4.64 -8.06
N LYS A 61 12.37 3.65 -8.66
CA LYS A 61 12.27 3.49 -10.12
C LYS A 61 11.04 4.16 -10.71
N ASN A 62 10.22 4.80 -9.90
CA ASN A 62 8.96 5.38 -10.35
C ASN A 62 9.18 6.67 -11.15
N ASN A 63 8.27 6.91 -12.09
CA ASN A 63 8.37 7.99 -13.05
C ASN A 63 7.79 9.31 -12.57
N GLY A 64 7.26 9.39 -11.37
CA GLY A 64 6.70 10.62 -10.85
C GLY A 64 6.55 10.54 -9.35
N ILE A 65 7.06 11.55 -8.66
CA ILE A 65 6.98 11.66 -7.21
C ILE A 65 6.32 13.00 -6.89
N TYR A 66 5.22 12.92 -6.15
CA TYR A 66 4.48 14.11 -5.69
C TYR A 66 4.58 14.17 -4.17
N ARG A 67 5.17 15.25 -3.65
CA ARG A 67 5.29 15.45 -2.21
C ARG A 67 4.04 16.16 -1.71
N LEU A 68 3.35 15.53 -0.74
CA LEU A 68 2.07 16.02 -0.27
C LEU A 68 2.19 17.09 0.82
N GLY A 69 3.37 17.24 1.42
CA GLY A 69 3.57 18.27 2.43
C GLY A 69 3.02 17.93 3.81
N PHE A 70 2.58 16.69 4.05
CA PHE A 70 2.22 16.24 5.38
C PHE A 70 2.71 14.81 5.62
N THR A 71 2.85 14.46 6.90
CA THR A 71 3.41 13.18 7.35
C THR A 71 2.31 12.16 7.65
N PRO A 72 2.64 10.86 7.77
CA PRO A 72 1.70 9.87 8.27
C PRO A 72 1.11 10.23 9.65
N ARG A 73 1.90 10.90 10.50
CA ARG A 73 1.41 11.39 11.78
C ARG A 73 0.31 12.43 11.59
N ASP A 74 0.51 13.37 10.67
CA ASP A 74 -0.50 14.40 10.37
C ASP A 74 -1.79 13.76 9.85
N ALA A 75 -1.68 12.77 8.98
CA ALA A 75 -2.84 12.04 8.47
C ALA A 75 -3.60 11.32 9.60
N PHE A 76 -2.88 10.71 10.54
CA PHE A 76 -3.48 10.05 11.68
C PHE A 76 -4.20 11.06 12.58
N ILE A 77 -3.59 12.21 12.84
CA ILE A 77 -4.20 13.27 13.65
C ILE A 77 -5.49 13.78 12.99
N ASP A 78 -5.46 14.03 11.69
CA ASP A 78 -6.66 14.46 10.96
C ASP A 78 -7.76 13.41 11.01
N TYR A 79 -7.42 12.16 10.88
CA TYR A 79 -8.37 11.07 10.99
C TYR A 79 -9.03 11.04 12.37
N THR A 80 -8.25 11.17 13.44
CA THR A 80 -8.76 11.13 14.82
C THR A 80 -9.65 12.33 15.14
N LYS A 81 -9.39 13.50 14.54
CA LYS A 81 -10.26 14.67 14.70
C LYS A 81 -11.61 14.47 14.03
N SER A 82 -11.67 13.74 12.93
CA SER A 82 -12.89 13.49 12.16
C SER A 82 -13.68 12.30 12.68
N ASN A 83 -13.07 11.45 13.50
CA ASN A 83 -13.66 10.21 13.98
C ASN A 83 -13.57 10.15 15.49
N LEU A 84 -14.73 10.33 16.15
CA LEU A 84 -14.80 10.32 17.62
C LEU A 84 -14.39 8.98 18.22
N TYR A 85 -14.72 7.89 17.55
CA TYR A 85 -14.35 6.54 17.95
C TYR A 85 -13.49 5.90 16.89
N ILE A 86 -12.40 5.24 17.33
CA ILE A 86 -11.49 4.52 16.45
C ILE A 86 -11.53 3.06 16.82
N SER A 87 -11.74 2.21 15.84
CA SER A 87 -11.67 0.77 15.99
C SER A 87 -10.92 0.16 14.82
N SER A 88 -10.36 -1.01 15.03
CA SER A 88 -9.72 -1.76 13.97
C SER A 88 -10.19 -3.20 13.97
N LYS A 89 -10.18 -3.80 12.81
CA LYS A 89 -10.53 -5.21 12.65
C LYS A 89 -9.69 -5.81 11.53
N ILE A 90 -9.49 -7.12 11.61
CA ILE A 90 -8.88 -7.85 10.51
C ILE A 90 -9.96 -8.07 9.45
N ASP A 91 -9.68 -7.67 8.23
CA ASP A 91 -10.56 -7.93 7.09
C ASP A 91 -9.86 -8.85 6.08
N ASN A 92 -10.52 -9.15 4.97
CA ASN A 92 -10.02 -10.09 3.98
C ASN A 92 -9.29 -9.42 2.82
N ARG A 93 -8.66 -8.26 3.04
CA ARG A 93 -7.92 -7.57 1.98
C ARG A 93 -6.68 -8.33 1.51
N PHE A 94 -6.13 -9.20 2.34
CA PHE A 94 -4.98 -10.02 2.01
C PHE A 94 -5.22 -11.45 2.41
N ILE A 95 -5.41 -12.33 1.43
CA ILE A 95 -5.49 -13.77 1.61
C ILE A 95 -4.36 -14.40 0.79
N LYS A 96 -3.41 -15.01 1.49
CA LYS A 96 -2.22 -15.61 0.87
C LYS A 96 -2.47 -17.11 0.72
N ASN A 97 -2.56 -17.56 -0.52
CA ASN A 97 -2.65 -18.98 -0.82
C ASN A 97 -1.24 -19.56 -0.97
N GLU A 98 -0.93 -20.51 -0.16
CA GLU A 98 0.36 -21.21 -0.18
C GLU A 98 0.23 -22.59 -0.80
#